data_5533c132e622a7f0a05302ddb6d0480f
#
_entry.id   5533c132e622a7f0a05302ddb6d0480f
#
_cell.length_a   1.000
_cell.length_b   1.000
_cell.length_c   1.000
_cell.angle_alpha   90.00
_cell.angle_beta   90.00
_cell.angle_gamma   90.00
#
_symmetry.space_group_name_H-M   'P 1'
#
loop_
_entity.id
_entity.type
_entity.pdbx_description
1 polymer ?
#
loop_
_entity_poly.entity_id
_entity_poly.type
_entity_poly.pdbx_seq_one_letter_code
_entity_poly.pdbx_strand_id
1 'polypeptide(L)'
;GLHGNREALKRIADSLRTYAGPTGRLRRIEVTGGASPEGSVLLNKRLSEKRAKALLEHLSREGGIPDSLLSFTFLGRDWGGLIWLVENDPGVPCRDAVLELLHDIAERCRGGEKAEDANAARLAHFKEGEPYRYMYRKLFPELRATQLCLRYETAPVRQQPIAAGVSFPKPVLRTPAPLSAPVSAPAF
;
A
#
# COMPACT_ATOMS: atom_id res chain seq x y z
N GLY A 1 7.63 19.56 2.05
CA GLY A 1 7.61 20.39 0.89
C GLY A 1 8.04 19.72 -0.40
N LEU A 2 7.93 20.47 -1.49
CA LEU A 2 8.24 19.99 -2.87
C LEU A 2 9.69 19.50 -3.05
N HIS A 3 10.65 20.09 -2.34
CA HIS A 3 12.07 19.69 -2.44
C HIS A 3 12.33 18.27 -1.90
N GLY A 4 11.76 17.92 -0.76
CA GLY A 4 11.93 16.57 -0.19
C GLY A 4 11.35 15.47 -1.07
N ASN A 5 10.25 15.74 -1.77
CA ASN A 5 9.65 14.79 -2.71
C ASN A 5 10.53 14.57 -3.94
N ARG A 6 11.19 15.60 -4.47
CA ARG A 6 12.08 15.46 -5.63
C ARG A 6 13.30 14.58 -5.32
N GLU A 7 13.93 14.79 -4.18
CA GLU A 7 15.06 13.94 -3.75
C GLU A 7 14.64 12.49 -3.45
N ALA A 8 13.47 12.30 -2.85
CA ALA A 8 12.92 10.97 -2.63
C ALA A 8 12.63 10.25 -3.96
N LEU A 9 12.02 10.94 -4.93
CA LEU A 9 11.76 10.41 -6.25
C LEU A 9 13.05 10.07 -6.99
N LYS A 10 14.08 10.91 -6.90
CA LYS A 10 15.39 10.63 -7.48
C LYS A 10 16.01 9.39 -6.89
N ARG A 11 16.02 9.23 -5.55
CA ARG A 11 16.54 8.03 -4.88
C ARG A 11 15.79 6.76 -5.31
N ILE A 12 14.46 6.84 -5.43
CA ILE A 12 13.64 5.73 -5.93
C ILE A 12 14.05 5.39 -7.37
N ALA A 13 14.13 6.38 -8.25
CA ALA A 13 14.52 6.17 -9.64
C ALA A 13 15.92 5.57 -9.78
N ASP A 14 16.89 6.04 -9.00
CA ASP A 14 18.26 5.51 -8.99
C ASP A 14 18.31 4.06 -8.51
N SER A 15 17.56 3.74 -7.45
CA SER A 15 17.42 2.36 -6.96
C SER A 15 16.79 1.44 -8.02
N LEU A 16 15.69 1.88 -8.63
CA LEU A 16 14.99 1.10 -9.65
C LEU A 16 15.86 0.85 -10.90
N ARG A 17 16.67 1.83 -11.29
CA ARG A 17 17.60 1.72 -12.44
C ARG A 17 18.61 0.61 -12.24
N THR A 18 19.10 0.44 -11.02
CA THR A 18 20.01 -0.65 -10.67
C THR A 18 19.37 -2.03 -10.87
N TYR A 19 18.07 -2.16 -10.60
CA TYR A 19 17.33 -3.41 -10.75
C TYR A 19 16.74 -3.64 -12.15
N ALA A 20 16.60 -2.57 -12.95
CA ALA A 20 16.05 -2.61 -14.31
C ALA A 20 17.11 -2.88 -15.39
N GLY A 21 18.41 -2.88 -15.05
CA GLY A 21 19.53 -3.10 -15.98
C GLY A 21 19.51 -4.48 -16.66
N PRO A 22 20.46 -4.76 -17.58
CA PRO A 22 20.48 -5.98 -18.41
C PRO A 22 20.50 -7.29 -17.61
N THR A 23 21.09 -7.26 -16.41
CA THR A 23 21.07 -8.37 -15.45
C THR A 23 19.93 -8.28 -14.45
N GLY A 24 19.08 -7.25 -14.57
CA GLY A 24 18.02 -6.93 -13.64
C GLY A 24 16.87 -7.94 -13.72
N ARG A 25 16.35 -8.26 -12.55
CA ARG A 25 15.23 -9.19 -12.37
C ARG A 25 13.88 -8.46 -12.28
N LEU A 26 13.88 -7.14 -12.47
CA LEU A 26 12.65 -6.34 -12.40
C LEU A 26 11.84 -6.58 -13.69
N ARG A 27 10.62 -7.05 -13.53
CA ARG A 27 9.72 -7.36 -14.64
C ARG A 27 8.62 -6.35 -14.84
N ARG A 28 8.18 -5.74 -13.76
CA ARG A 28 7.09 -4.78 -13.80
C ARG A 28 7.15 -3.82 -12.63
N ILE A 29 6.89 -2.56 -12.92
CA ILE A 29 6.64 -1.51 -11.95
C ILE A 29 5.18 -1.10 -12.14
N GLU A 30 4.38 -1.28 -11.12
CA GLU A 30 2.99 -0.85 -11.10
C GLU A 30 2.85 0.36 -10.18
N VAL A 31 2.40 1.46 -10.75
CA VAL A 31 2.13 2.70 -10.03
C VAL A 31 0.64 2.79 -9.73
N THR A 32 0.28 2.84 -8.46
CA THR A 32 -1.12 2.96 -8.06
C THR A 32 -1.38 4.32 -7.43
N GLY A 33 -2.26 5.11 -8.04
CA GLY A 33 -2.72 6.37 -7.49
C GLY A 33 -3.93 6.18 -6.59
N GLY A 34 -3.90 6.80 -5.41
CA GLY A 34 -5.02 6.84 -4.47
C GLY A 34 -5.47 8.26 -4.17
N ALA A 35 -6.66 8.37 -3.60
CA ALA A 35 -7.19 9.59 -3.02
C ALA A 35 -7.96 9.27 -1.74
N SER A 36 -7.99 10.22 -0.83
CA SER A 36 -8.77 10.15 0.40
C SER A 36 -10.28 10.25 0.12
N PRO A 37 -11.13 9.78 1.03
CA PRO A 37 -12.57 9.70 0.82
C PRO A 37 -13.31 11.03 0.65
N GLU A 38 -12.70 12.16 1.01
CA GLU A 38 -13.32 13.47 0.86
C GLU A 38 -13.46 13.89 -0.62
N GLY A 39 -14.43 14.76 -0.89
CA GLY A 39 -14.73 15.24 -2.24
C GLY A 39 -15.56 14.27 -3.06
N SER A 40 -15.81 14.59 -4.32
CA SER A 40 -16.62 13.75 -5.20
C SER A 40 -15.83 12.59 -5.80
N VAL A 41 -16.50 11.51 -6.18
CA VAL A 41 -15.93 10.35 -6.85
C VAL A 41 -15.15 10.76 -8.10
N LEU A 42 -15.77 11.62 -8.93
CA LEU A 42 -15.15 12.06 -10.18
C LEU A 42 -13.85 12.84 -9.94
N LEU A 43 -13.84 13.72 -8.93
CA LEU A 43 -12.64 14.47 -8.56
C LEU A 43 -11.53 13.51 -8.10
N ASN A 44 -11.86 12.56 -7.23
CA ASN A 44 -10.90 11.60 -6.69
C ASN A 44 -10.34 10.66 -7.77
N LYS A 45 -11.16 10.22 -8.72
CA LYS A 45 -10.69 9.47 -9.90
C LYS A 45 -9.67 10.29 -10.70
N ARG A 46 -9.99 11.54 -11.03
CA ARG A 46 -9.08 12.43 -11.78
C ARG A 46 -7.78 12.71 -11.02
N LEU A 47 -7.85 12.95 -9.71
CA LEU A 47 -6.68 13.21 -8.89
C LEU A 47 -5.77 11.99 -8.77
N SER A 48 -6.34 10.81 -8.53
CA SER A 48 -5.59 9.56 -8.42
C SER A 48 -4.93 9.17 -9.74
N GLU A 49 -5.64 9.32 -10.86
CA GLU A 49 -5.10 9.11 -12.20
C GLU A 49 -3.94 10.09 -12.50
N LYS A 50 -4.15 11.38 -12.24
CA LYS A 50 -3.11 12.42 -12.47
C LYS A 50 -1.85 12.14 -11.65
N ARG A 51 -2.00 11.71 -10.40
CA ARG A 51 -0.86 11.36 -9.53
C ARG A 51 -0.11 10.15 -10.06
N ALA A 52 -0.83 9.08 -10.44
CA ALA A 52 -0.21 7.88 -10.99
C ALA A 52 0.57 8.19 -12.27
N LYS A 53 -0.05 8.93 -13.21
CA LYS A 53 0.60 9.36 -14.47
C LYS A 53 1.83 10.22 -14.22
N ALA A 54 1.76 11.20 -13.33
CA ALA A 54 2.88 12.07 -13.03
C ALA A 54 4.10 11.31 -12.48
N LEU A 55 3.87 10.32 -11.60
CA LEU A 55 4.95 9.47 -11.11
C LEU A 55 5.51 8.57 -12.21
N LEU A 56 4.65 7.98 -13.04
CA LEU A 56 5.07 7.14 -14.15
C LEU A 56 5.92 7.92 -15.16
N GLU A 57 5.50 9.13 -15.53
CA GLU A 57 6.28 10.03 -16.40
C GLU A 57 7.64 10.40 -15.80
N HIS A 58 7.69 10.64 -14.49
CA HIS A 58 8.95 10.91 -13.80
C HIS A 58 9.89 9.71 -13.85
N LEU A 59 9.38 8.50 -13.58
CA LEU A 59 10.16 7.26 -13.63
C LEU A 59 10.69 6.98 -15.04
N SER A 60 9.89 7.22 -16.08
CA SER A 60 10.31 7.05 -17.47
C SER A 60 11.36 8.08 -17.86
N ARG A 61 11.04 9.37 -17.75
CA ARG A 61 11.88 10.47 -18.29
C ARG A 61 13.13 10.74 -17.45
N GLU A 62 12.95 10.90 -16.14
CA GLU A 62 14.07 11.25 -15.24
C GLU A 62 14.73 10.02 -14.64
N GLY A 63 13.94 8.96 -14.41
CA GLY A 63 14.42 7.66 -13.93
C GLY A 63 15.11 6.82 -15.00
N GLY A 64 14.84 7.07 -16.27
CA GLY A 64 15.36 6.25 -17.38
C GLY A 64 14.84 4.81 -17.35
N ILE A 65 13.68 4.58 -16.74
CA ILE A 65 13.06 3.26 -16.67
C ILE A 65 12.31 3.01 -17.99
N PRO A 66 12.54 1.87 -18.68
CA PRO A 66 11.84 1.54 -19.90
C PRO A 66 10.31 1.50 -19.72
N ASP A 67 9.58 2.15 -20.62
CA ASP A 67 8.10 2.19 -20.58
C ASP A 67 7.47 0.79 -20.59
N SER A 68 8.13 -0.19 -21.20
CA SER A 68 7.69 -1.59 -21.23
C SER A 68 7.59 -2.24 -19.84
N LEU A 69 8.32 -1.70 -18.86
CA LEU A 69 8.25 -2.16 -17.46
C LEU A 69 7.23 -1.38 -16.64
N LEU A 70 6.73 -0.26 -17.14
CA LEU A 70 5.85 0.66 -16.42
C LEU A 70 4.39 0.38 -16.71
N SER A 71 3.58 0.37 -15.67
CA SER A 71 2.12 0.35 -15.75
C SER A 71 1.53 1.17 -14.62
N PHE A 72 0.31 1.65 -14.78
CA PHE A 72 -0.37 2.35 -13.71
C PHE A 72 -1.82 1.91 -13.55
N THR A 73 -2.31 2.04 -12.34
CA THR A 73 -3.71 1.94 -11.98
C THR A 73 -4.10 3.16 -11.12
N PHE A 74 -5.39 3.39 -10.99
CA PHE A 74 -5.90 4.43 -10.10
C PHE A 74 -7.17 3.94 -9.39
N LEU A 75 -7.23 4.16 -8.10
CA LEU A 75 -8.30 3.65 -7.23
C LEU A 75 -9.47 4.62 -7.08
N GLY A 76 -9.25 5.92 -7.39
CA GLY A 76 -10.16 6.94 -6.89
C GLY A 76 -10.03 7.04 -5.37
N ARG A 77 -11.13 6.84 -4.64
CA ARG A 77 -11.10 6.74 -3.17
C ARG A 77 -10.45 5.44 -2.74
N ASP A 78 -9.41 5.52 -1.94
CA ASP A 78 -8.67 4.35 -1.45
C ASP A 78 -9.28 3.83 -0.15
N TRP A 79 -10.37 3.09 -0.27
CA TRP A 79 -11.03 2.46 0.88
C TRP A 79 -10.16 1.38 1.54
N GLY A 80 -9.42 0.62 0.74
CA GLY A 80 -8.51 -0.42 1.25
C GLY A 80 -7.37 0.17 2.06
N GLY A 81 -6.75 1.24 1.55
CA GLY A 81 -5.72 1.98 2.28
C GLY A 81 -6.27 2.59 3.57
N LEU A 82 -7.50 3.12 3.56
CA LEU A 82 -8.11 3.65 4.78
C LEU A 82 -8.37 2.56 5.82
N ILE A 83 -8.89 1.40 5.42
CA ILE A 83 -9.07 0.25 6.33
C ILE A 83 -7.73 -0.09 6.99
N TRP A 84 -6.68 -0.26 6.18
CA TRP A 84 -5.35 -0.59 6.69
C TRP A 84 -4.82 0.45 7.69
N LEU A 85 -4.99 1.74 7.39
CA LEU A 85 -4.57 2.81 8.31
C LEU A 85 -5.34 2.77 9.64
N VAL A 86 -6.64 2.53 9.60
CA VAL A 86 -7.48 2.42 10.81
C VAL A 86 -7.11 1.17 11.62
N GLU A 87 -6.81 0.06 10.97
CA GLU A 87 -6.32 -1.17 11.63
C GLU A 87 -5.02 -0.95 12.40
N ASN A 88 -4.15 -0.08 11.88
CA ASN A 88 -2.83 0.18 12.45
C ASN A 88 -2.76 1.42 13.35
N ASP A 89 -3.86 2.16 13.52
CA ASP A 89 -3.93 3.33 14.40
C ASP A 89 -4.90 3.10 15.57
N PRO A 90 -4.39 2.76 16.77
CA PRO A 90 -5.23 2.58 17.96
C PRO A 90 -5.88 3.85 18.47
N GLY A 91 -5.48 5.02 17.99
CA GLY A 91 -6.03 6.32 18.38
C GLY A 91 -7.36 6.67 17.69
N VAL A 92 -7.83 5.86 16.73
CA VAL A 92 -9.09 6.12 16.04
C VAL A 92 -10.28 5.95 17.01
N PRO A 93 -11.12 6.98 17.20
CA PRO A 93 -12.31 6.87 18.06
C PRO A 93 -13.26 5.81 17.53
N CYS A 94 -13.81 4.97 18.42
CA CYS A 94 -14.73 3.87 18.07
C CYS A 94 -14.18 2.94 16.97
N ARG A 95 -12.88 2.64 17.01
CA ARG A 95 -12.11 1.98 15.96
C ARG A 95 -12.79 0.73 15.39
N ASP A 96 -13.25 -0.19 16.23
CA ASP A 96 -13.86 -1.46 15.78
C ASP A 96 -15.15 -1.20 14.99
N ALA A 97 -16.01 -0.31 15.48
CA ALA A 97 -17.23 0.08 14.77
C ALA A 97 -16.93 0.86 13.46
N VAL A 98 -15.83 1.61 13.43
CA VAL A 98 -15.35 2.26 12.19
C VAL A 98 -14.88 1.22 11.18
N LEU A 99 -14.16 0.20 11.62
CA LEU A 99 -13.70 -0.90 10.75
C LEU A 99 -14.88 -1.67 10.16
N GLU A 100 -15.88 -2.03 10.96
CA GLU A 100 -17.11 -2.66 10.46
C GLU A 100 -17.79 -1.80 9.38
N LEU A 101 -17.93 -0.50 9.63
CA LEU A 101 -18.51 0.43 8.65
C LEU A 101 -17.67 0.52 7.39
N LEU A 102 -16.34 0.58 7.49
CA LEU A 102 -15.46 0.70 6.34
C LEU A 102 -15.46 -0.58 5.49
N HIS A 103 -15.53 -1.75 6.09
CA HIS A 103 -15.68 -3.02 5.35
C HIS A 103 -17.01 -3.07 4.60
N ASP A 104 -18.14 -2.68 5.23
CA ASP A 104 -19.44 -2.57 4.56
C ASP A 104 -19.39 -1.56 3.39
N ILE A 105 -18.75 -0.41 3.59
CA ILE A 105 -18.56 0.59 2.54
C ILE A 105 -17.74 0.02 1.37
N ALA A 106 -16.61 -0.60 1.65
CA ALA A 106 -15.73 -1.15 0.61
C ALA A 106 -16.46 -2.21 -0.23
N GLU A 107 -17.30 -3.00 0.40
CA GLU A 107 -18.12 -4.00 -0.31
C GLU A 107 -19.19 -3.37 -1.18
N ARG A 108 -19.91 -2.37 -0.67
CA ARG A 108 -20.96 -1.65 -1.41
C ARG A 108 -20.40 -0.79 -2.55
N CYS A 109 -19.20 -0.24 -2.42
CA CYS A 109 -18.57 0.56 -3.46
C CYS A 109 -18.22 -0.25 -4.72
N ARG A 110 -18.18 -1.57 -4.66
CA ARG A 110 -18.12 -2.43 -5.85
C ARG A 110 -19.34 -2.27 -6.76
N GLY A 111 -20.43 -1.68 -6.26
CA GLY A 111 -21.69 -1.45 -7.00
C GLY A 111 -21.77 -0.17 -7.82
N GLY A 112 -20.75 0.71 -7.80
CA GLY A 112 -20.65 1.88 -8.66
C GLY A 112 -20.60 3.25 -7.99
N GLU A 113 -20.45 4.31 -8.80
CA GLU A 113 -20.14 5.69 -8.35
C GLU A 113 -21.19 6.32 -7.41
N LYS A 114 -22.48 6.08 -7.66
CA LYS A 114 -23.55 6.63 -6.81
C LYS A 114 -23.49 6.08 -5.39
N ALA A 115 -23.15 4.80 -5.25
CA ALA A 115 -22.97 4.17 -3.95
C ALA A 115 -21.78 4.75 -3.19
N GLU A 116 -20.70 5.11 -3.88
CA GLU A 116 -19.51 5.68 -3.25
C GLU A 116 -19.76 7.03 -2.58
N ASP A 117 -20.50 7.95 -3.20
CA ASP A 117 -20.80 9.27 -2.60
C ASP A 117 -21.72 9.14 -1.38
N ALA A 118 -22.74 8.29 -1.45
CA ALA A 118 -23.60 7.99 -0.31
C ALA A 118 -22.82 7.35 0.85
N ASN A 119 -21.91 6.44 0.55
CA ASN A 119 -21.09 5.77 1.56
C ASN A 119 -20.05 6.72 2.19
N ALA A 120 -19.47 7.62 1.42
CA ALA A 120 -18.60 8.66 1.98
C ALA A 120 -19.37 9.59 2.94
N ALA A 121 -20.62 9.94 2.60
CA ALA A 121 -21.50 10.71 3.49
C ALA A 121 -21.84 9.92 4.79
N ARG A 122 -22.11 8.61 4.70
CA ARG A 122 -22.32 7.75 5.88
C ARG A 122 -21.11 7.79 6.81
N LEU A 123 -19.90 7.65 6.27
CA LEU A 123 -18.67 7.73 7.06
C LEU A 123 -18.52 9.10 7.72
N ALA A 124 -18.82 10.17 6.99
CA ALA A 124 -18.69 11.54 7.51
C ALA A 124 -19.61 11.84 8.70
N HIS A 125 -20.81 11.23 8.73
CA HIS A 125 -21.80 11.43 9.80
C HIS A 125 -21.76 10.33 10.88
N PHE A 126 -20.95 9.31 10.72
CA PHE A 126 -20.86 8.21 11.67
C PHE A 126 -20.39 8.69 13.04
N LYS A 127 -21.14 8.34 14.10
CA LYS A 127 -20.83 8.75 15.49
C LYS A 127 -20.61 10.27 15.59
N GLU A 128 -21.56 11.06 15.05
CA GLU A 128 -21.53 12.53 15.05
C GLU A 128 -20.29 13.12 14.36
N GLY A 129 -19.64 12.32 13.49
CA GLY A 129 -18.45 12.69 12.72
C GLY A 129 -17.16 12.74 13.54
N GLU A 130 -17.13 12.26 14.77
CA GLU A 130 -15.92 12.27 15.60
C GLU A 130 -14.79 11.43 14.98
N PRO A 131 -15.01 10.15 14.59
CA PRO A 131 -13.98 9.36 13.92
C PRO A 131 -13.55 9.98 12.58
N TYR A 132 -14.50 10.53 11.83
CA TYR A 132 -14.20 11.17 10.55
C TYR A 132 -13.25 12.36 10.73
N ARG A 133 -13.49 13.24 11.71
CA ARG A 133 -12.60 14.38 12.01
C ARG A 133 -11.21 13.95 12.41
N TYR A 134 -11.08 12.84 13.13
CA TYR A 134 -9.79 12.25 13.45
C TYR A 134 -9.08 11.76 12.18
N MET A 135 -9.72 10.90 11.41
CA MET A 135 -9.18 10.33 10.16
C MET A 135 -8.82 11.42 9.15
N TYR A 136 -9.66 12.45 9.01
CA TYR A 136 -9.41 13.59 8.12
C TYR A 136 -8.08 14.29 8.43
N ARG A 137 -7.77 14.48 9.70
CA ARG A 137 -6.57 15.18 10.14
C ARG A 137 -5.32 14.29 10.15
N LYS A 138 -5.46 13.01 10.49
CA LYS A 138 -4.34 12.10 10.74
C LYS A 138 -4.09 11.12 9.60
N LEU A 139 -5.12 10.51 9.05
CA LEU A 139 -4.99 9.39 8.13
C LEU A 139 -5.17 9.79 6.65
N PHE A 140 -6.10 10.69 6.34
CA PHE A 140 -6.34 11.10 4.96
C PHE A 140 -5.13 11.74 4.25
N PRO A 141 -4.23 12.48 4.93
CA PRO A 141 -2.99 12.92 4.30
C PRO A 141 -2.13 11.78 3.73
N GLU A 142 -2.12 10.62 4.39
CA GLU A 142 -1.36 9.44 3.95
C GLU A 142 -1.97 8.78 2.70
N LEU A 143 -3.32 8.80 2.57
CA LEU A 143 -4.02 8.28 1.38
C LEU A 143 -3.81 9.11 0.11
N ARG A 144 -3.30 10.33 0.25
CA ARG A 144 -2.96 11.19 -0.90
C ARG A 144 -1.61 10.85 -1.53
N ALA A 145 -0.98 9.79 -1.08
CA ALA A 145 0.26 9.26 -1.63
C ALA A 145 0.02 8.39 -2.87
N THR A 146 1.05 8.22 -3.68
CA THR A 146 1.07 7.26 -4.79
C THR A 146 1.90 6.07 -4.35
N GLN A 147 1.37 4.87 -4.53
CA GLN A 147 2.04 3.62 -4.17
C GLN A 147 2.82 3.07 -5.37
N LEU A 148 3.96 2.47 -5.08
CA LEU A 148 4.80 1.74 -6.03
C LEU A 148 4.81 0.26 -5.66
N CYS A 149 4.35 -0.59 -6.57
CA CYS A 149 4.48 -2.03 -6.47
C CYS A 149 5.53 -2.52 -7.45
N LEU A 150 6.53 -3.25 -6.97
CA LEU A 150 7.61 -3.80 -7.77
C LEU A 150 7.42 -5.30 -7.90
N ARG A 151 7.37 -5.79 -9.14
CA ARG A 151 7.33 -7.22 -9.43
C ARG A 151 8.69 -7.67 -9.94
N TYR A 152 9.28 -8.62 -9.23
CA TYR A 152 10.55 -9.24 -9.60
C TYR A 152 10.32 -10.67 -10.03
N GLU A 153 11.09 -11.13 -11.03
CA GLU A 153 11.32 -12.56 -11.20
C GLU A 153 12.52 -12.99 -10.36
N THR A 154 12.31 -13.90 -9.46
CA THR A 154 13.40 -14.67 -8.86
C THR A 154 13.83 -15.68 -9.91
N ALA A 155 15.03 -15.50 -10.52
CA ALA A 155 15.60 -16.56 -11.34
C ALA A 155 15.71 -17.82 -10.46
N PRO A 156 15.35 -19.01 -11.00
CA PRO A 156 15.62 -20.24 -10.28
C PRO A 156 17.11 -20.24 -9.94
N VAL A 157 17.43 -20.46 -8.67
CA VAL A 157 18.81 -20.67 -8.26
C VAL A 157 19.28 -21.88 -9.04
N ARG A 158 20.12 -21.67 -10.06
CA ARG A 158 20.80 -22.78 -10.72
C ARG A 158 21.64 -23.42 -9.63
N GLN A 159 21.15 -24.52 -9.09
CA GLN A 159 21.97 -25.37 -8.24
C GLN A 159 23.10 -25.84 -9.17
N GLN A 160 24.28 -25.24 -9.03
CA GLN A 160 25.48 -25.84 -9.62
C GLN A 160 25.61 -27.22 -8.95
N PRO A 161 25.79 -28.30 -9.72
CA PRO A 161 26.02 -29.57 -9.12
C PRO A 161 27.25 -29.42 -8.24
N ILE A 162 27.10 -29.57 -6.96
CA ILE A 162 28.18 -29.57 -5.99
C ILE A 162 28.97 -30.84 -6.30
N ALA A 163 30.25 -30.67 -6.65
CA ALA A 163 31.10 -31.82 -6.87
C ALA A 163 30.99 -32.78 -5.67
N ALA A 164 30.74 -34.03 -5.97
CA ALA A 164 30.55 -35.05 -4.94
C ALA A 164 31.78 -35.06 -4.01
N GLY A 165 31.60 -34.68 -2.75
CA GLY A 165 32.67 -34.66 -1.75
C GLY A 165 32.54 -33.63 -0.64
N VAL A 166 31.65 -32.64 -0.76
CA VAL A 166 31.48 -31.67 0.32
C VAL A 166 30.18 -31.98 1.09
N SER A 167 30.34 -32.58 2.26
CA SER A 167 29.24 -32.81 3.22
C SER A 167 28.96 -31.53 3.97
N PHE A 168 27.80 -30.89 3.71
CA PHE A 168 27.33 -29.79 4.53
C PHE A 168 26.55 -30.33 5.72
N PRO A 169 26.74 -29.76 6.94
CA PRO A 169 25.91 -30.12 8.07
C PRO A 169 24.45 -29.73 7.75
N LYS A 170 23.53 -30.66 8.02
CA LYS A 170 22.08 -30.39 7.84
C LYS A 170 21.68 -29.14 8.62
N PRO A 171 20.94 -28.21 8.01
CA PRO A 171 20.42 -27.07 8.76
C PRO A 171 19.52 -27.55 9.89
N VAL A 172 19.88 -27.21 11.13
CA VAL A 172 19.04 -27.46 12.29
C VAL A 172 17.87 -26.47 12.21
N LEU A 173 16.72 -26.94 11.78
CA LEU A 173 15.47 -26.21 11.89
C LEU A 173 15.20 -26.00 13.40
N ARG A 174 15.48 -24.79 13.88
CA ARG A 174 15.00 -24.37 15.20
C ARG A 174 13.49 -24.21 15.11
N THR A 175 12.76 -25.17 15.66
CA THR A 175 11.34 -25.01 15.95
C THR A 175 11.16 -23.80 16.88
N PRO A 176 10.30 -22.84 16.57
CA PRO A 176 10.00 -21.77 17.50
C PRO A 176 9.45 -22.40 18.80
N ALA A 177 9.94 -21.92 19.95
CA ALA A 177 9.46 -22.36 21.24
C ALA A 177 7.95 -22.10 21.36
N PRO A 178 7.17 -23.03 21.96
CA PRO A 178 5.75 -22.80 22.19
C PRO A 178 5.58 -21.55 23.07
N LEU A 179 4.68 -20.65 22.63
CA LEU A 179 4.24 -19.49 23.43
C LEU A 179 3.74 -20.00 24.79
N SER A 180 4.38 -19.53 25.85
CA SER A 180 3.98 -19.81 27.22
C SER A 180 2.54 -19.37 27.45
N ALA A 181 1.71 -20.25 28.00
CA ALA A 181 0.34 -19.96 28.39
C ALA A 181 0.28 -18.77 29.38
N PRO A 182 -0.78 -17.96 29.35
CA PRO A 182 -0.91 -16.86 30.30
C PRO A 182 -1.03 -17.41 31.74
N VAL A 183 -0.22 -16.84 32.61
CA VAL A 183 -0.27 -17.11 34.06
C VAL A 183 -1.58 -16.54 34.61
N SER A 184 -2.43 -17.40 35.16
CA SER A 184 -3.65 -17.01 35.85
C SER A 184 -3.29 -16.11 37.04
N ALA A 185 -3.92 -14.93 37.10
CA ALA A 185 -3.85 -14.05 38.24
C ALA A 185 -4.56 -14.68 39.46
N PRO A 186 -4.03 -14.53 40.67
CA PRO A 186 -4.72 -15.00 41.88
C PRO A 186 -5.93 -14.13 42.19
N ALA A 187 -7.03 -14.77 42.55
CA ALA A 187 -8.23 -14.13 43.09
C ALA A 187 -7.94 -13.54 44.48
N PHE A 188 -8.33 -12.28 44.67
CA PHE A 188 -8.67 -11.66 45.94
C PHE A 188 -9.99 -10.92 45.79
#